data_d080749287eebd75414e735e6bc549dd
#
_entry.id   d080749287eebd75414e735e6bc549dd
#
_cell.length_a   1.000
_cell.length_b   1.000
_cell.length_c   1.000
_cell.angle_alpha   90.00
_cell.angle_beta   90.00
_cell.angle_gamma   90.00
#
_symmetry.space_group_name_H-M   'P 1'
#
loop_
_entity.id
_entity.type
_entity.pdbx_description
1 polymer ?
#
loop_
_entity_poly.entity_id
_entity_poly.type
_entity_poly.pdbx_seq_one_letter_code
_entity_poly.pdbx_strand_id
1 'polypeptide(L)'
;MNKAITDGVVLMPLPFAAGLGVWSSGDGTPGSDTYAISGSGVFVSADQDFGGCLEVLKDTATSYVRYMGETPVLSGCYLQVRATVKAVAGPLPAVRISGWAGKAGGSAATGLTTVGPSTQLTTYGDVVEITAIIAIADKTGVDMVWDGASYGHLGIDLTGASGGLVRIDDIVVEDVTSYFARDMMSVVDVRDYGAKGDGTTDDTAAFEAADAMANGRTILVSEGSF
;
A
#
# COMPACT_ATOMS: atom_id res chain seq x y z
N MET A 1 14.52 -6.36 17.26
CA MET A 1 13.76 -6.37 16.00
C MET A 1 12.72 -5.26 16.06
N ASN A 2 12.57 -4.47 15.04
CA ASN A 2 11.58 -3.38 15.05
C ASN A 2 10.19 -4.01 14.96
N LYS A 3 9.31 -3.70 15.90
CA LYS A 3 7.95 -4.24 15.95
C LYS A 3 7.14 -3.90 14.69
N ALA A 4 7.41 -2.74 14.08
CA ALA A 4 6.80 -2.34 12.82
C ALA A 4 7.09 -3.29 11.65
N ILE A 5 8.13 -4.10 11.72
CA ILE A 5 8.53 -5.04 10.67
C ILE A 5 7.87 -6.42 10.87
N THR A 6 7.29 -6.70 12.02
CA THR A 6 6.85 -8.05 12.37
C THR A 6 5.35 -8.23 12.51
N ASP A 7 4.60 -7.16 12.64
CA ASP A 7 3.20 -7.22 13.08
C ASP A 7 2.20 -6.59 12.10
N GLY A 8 2.59 -6.26 10.86
CA GLY A 8 1.72 -5.55 9.92
C GLY A 8 1.29 -4.19 10.47
N VAL A 9 2.21 -3.47 11.08
CA VAL A 9 1.89 -2.18 11.70
C VAL A 9 1.57 -1.16 10.63
N VAL A 10 0.47 -0.45 10.81
CA VAL A 10 0.09 0.68 9.96
C VAL A 10 1.11 1.80 10.13
N LEU A 11 1.73 2.18 9.03
CA LEU A 11 2.81 3.18 9.00
C LEU A 11 2.33 4.57 8.57
N MET A 12 1.05 4.69 8.28
CA MET A 12 0.49 5.96 7.84
C MET A 12 0.55 6.99 8.94
N PRO A 13 0.77 8.23 8.56
CA PRO A 13 0.60 9.36 9.45
C PRO A 13 -0.89 9.46 9.87
N LEU A 14 -1.37 10.64 10.06
CA LEU A 14 -2.74 10.87 10.52
C LEU A 14 -3.76 10.67 9.39
N PRO A 15 -5.00 10.26 9.70
CA PRO A 15 -6.09 10.22 8.74
C PRO A 15 -6.39 11.61 8.19
N PHE A 16 -7.03 11.69 7.03
CA PHE A 16 -7.36 12.97 6.37
C PHE A 16 -8.14 13.95 7.27
N ALA A 17 -8.96 13.43 8.18
CA ALA A 17 -9.70 14.23 9.15
C ALA A 17 -8.81 15.04 10.12
N ALA A 18 -7.59 14.60 10.35
CA ALA A 18 -6.63 15.32 11.19
C ALA A 18 -5.92 16.47 10.46
N GLY A 19 -6.18 16.63 9.17
CA GLY A 19 -5.63 17.67 8.31
C GLY A 19 -4.75 17.12 7.19
N LEU A 20 -4.61 17.90 6.13
CA LEU A 20 -3.88 17.51 4.93
C LEU A 20 -2.41 17.95 4.94
N GLY A 21 -1.92 18.54 6.04
CA GLY A 21 -0.58 19.14 6.11
C GLY A 21 0.59 18.18 5.90
N VAL A 22 0.38 16.88 6.11
CA VAL A 22 1.37 15.82 5.90
C VAL A 22 1.23 15.13 4.54
N TRP A 23 0.27 15.56 3.75
CA TRP A 23 0.00 15.02 2.41
C TRP A 23 0.50 15.99 1.35
N SER A 24 1.08 15.48 0.28
CA SER A 24 1.47 16.27 -0.87
C SER A 24 0.68 15.90 -2.11
N SER A 25 0.28 16.90 -2.87
CA SER A 25 -0.19 16.73 -4.24
C SER A 25 0.99 16.98 -5.18
N GLY A 26 1.33 16.00 -5.99
CA GLY A 26 2.48 16.09 -6.89
C GLY A 26 3.77 15.50 -6.31
N ASP A 27 4.88 15.84 -6.91
CA ASP A 27 6.20 15.35 -6.50
C ASP A 27 6.73 16.21 -5.35
N GLY A 28 6.21 16.00 -4.14
CA GLY A 28 6.84 16.53 -2.95
C GLY A 28 8.30 16.07 -2.89
N THR A 29 9.22 16.94 -2.51
CA THR A 29 10.61 16.52 -2.30
C THR A 29 10.66 15.72 -1.01
N PRO A 30 10.85 14.42 -1.05
CA PRO A 30 10.90 13.58 0.13
C PRO A 30 12.03 14.00 1.06
N GLY A 31 11.77 13.87 2.36
CA GLY A 31 12.72 14.33 3.39
C GLY A 31 12.79 15.84 3.54
N SER A 32 11.93 16.59 2.85
CA SER A 32 11.70 18.00 3.15
C SER A 32 10.45 18.11 4.03
N ASP A 33 10.50 18.94 5.05
CA ASP A 33 9.33 19.29 5.88
C ASP A 33 8.30 20.13 5.12
N THR A 34 8.55 20.40 3.84
CA THR A 34 7.74 21.25 3.00
C THR A 34 6.97 20.40 1.99
N TYR A 35 5.83 19.91 2.40
CA TYR A 35 4.83 19.39 1.48
C TYR A 35 4.09 20.58 0.85
N ALA A 36 4.36 20.83 -0.42
CA ALA A 36 3.53 21.75 -1.16
C ALA A 36 2.18 21.06 -1.43
N ILE A 37 1.20 21.30 -0.60
CA ILE A 37 -0.18 20.97 -0.92
C ILE A 37 -0.61 21.98 -1.98
N SER A 38 -0.52 21.61 -3.23
CA SER A 38 -1.13 22.38 -4.30
C SER A 38 -2.54 21.85 -4.55
N GLY A 39 -3.48 22.56 -4.07
CA GLY A 39 -4.84 22.84 -4.45
C GLY A 39 -5.78 21.82 -5.06
N SER A 40 -5.42 20.59 -5.37
CA SER A 40 -6.36 19.64 -5.99
C SER A 40 -7.10 18.74 -4.99
N GLY A 41 -6.72 18.75 -3.71
CA GLY A 41 -7.34 17.91 -2.69
C GLY A 41 -8.03 18.73 -1.62
N VAL A 42 -9.22 18.30 -1.22
CA VAL A 42 -9.99 18.92 -0.14
C VAL A 42 -10.55 17.82 0.77
N PHE A 43 -10.57 18.08 2.08
CA PHE A 43 -11.21 17.18 3.01
C PHE A 43 -12.72 17.36 2.97
N VAL A 44 -13.44 16.26 2.79
CA VAL A 44 -14.91 16.18 2.85
C VAL A 44 -15.27 15.49 4.17
N SER A 45 -15.97 16.19 5.04
CA SER A 45 -16.26 15.73 6.40
C SER A 45 -17.36 14.69 6.49
N ALA A 46 -18.20 14.57 5.48
CA ALA A 46 -19.31 13.64 5.45
C ALA A 46 -19.57 13.13 4.03
N ASP A 47 -19.15 11.92 3.77
CA ASP A 47 -19.50 11.14 2.61
C ASP A 47 -20.39 9.97 3.04
N GLN A 48 -21.29 9.53 2.17
CA GLN A 48 -22.26 8.48 2.53
C GLN A 48 -21.59 7.13 2.80
N ASP A 49 -20.52 6.80 2.06
CA ASP A 49 -19.85 5.51 2.15
C ASP A 49 -18.60 5.57 3.05
N PHE A 50 -17.88 6.69 3.01
CA PHE A 50 -16.56 6.85 3.63
C PHE A 50 -16.59 7.66 4.95
N GLY A 51 -17.67 8.38 5.23
CA GLY A 51 -17.64 9.37 6.31
C GLY A 51 -16.74 10.55 5.97
N GLY A 52 -15.62 10.71 6.66
CA GLY A 52 -14.61 11.71 6.29
C GLY A 52 -13.65 11.17 5.24
N CYS A 53 -13.45 11.90 4.15
CA CYS A 53 -12.61 11.44 3.05
C CYS A 53 -11.87 12.59 2.36
N LEU A 54 -10.88 12.24 1.54
CA LEU A 54 -10.20 13.17 0.64
C LEU A 54 -10.91 13.21 -0.71
N GLU A 55 -11.24 14.40 -1.18
CA GLU A 55 -11.73 14.61 -2.53
C GLU A 55 -10.63 15.24 -3.39
N VAL A 56 -10.33 14.65 -4.53
CA VAL A 56 -9.25 15.07 -5.44
C VAL A 56 -9.79 15.30 -6.84
N LEU A 57 -9.49 16.44 -7.39
CA LEU A 57 -9.74 16.75 -8.80
C LEU A 57 -8.54 16.32 -9.65
N LYS A 58 -8.77 15.44 -10.62
CA LYS A 58 -7.80 15.17 -11.68
C LYS A 58 -7.78 16.36 -12.63
N ASP A 59 -6.84 17.27 -12.42
CA ASP A 59 -6.75 18.45 -13.27
C ASP A 59 -6.24 18.11 -14.69
N THR A 60 -6.20 19.12 -15.56
CA THR A 60 -5.90 18.93 -16.98
C THR A 60 -4.41 18.98 -17.33
N ALA A 61 -3.57 19.39 -16.42
CA ALA A 61 -2.22 19.84 -16.73
C ALA A 61 -1.17 18.71 -16.73
N THR A 62 -1.45 17.60 -16.06
CA THR A 62 -0.47 16.53 -15.83
C THR A 62 -0.97 15.17 -16.29
N SER A 63 -0.05 14.27 -16.63
CA SER A 63 -0.38 12.89 -16.95
C SER A 63 -0.98 12.15 -15.74
N TYR A 64 -0.67 12.59 -14.55
CA TYR A 64 -1.26 12.09 -13.29
C TYR A 64 -1.41 13.23 -12.28
N VAL A 65 -2.33 13.07 -11.34
CA VAL A 65 -2.39 13.82 -10.08
C VAL A 65 -2.04 12.85 -8.97
N ARG A 66 -1.06 13.20 -8.17
CA ARG A 66 -0.50 12.33 -7.12
C ARG A 66 -0.82 12.90 -5.75
N TYR A 67 -1.20 12.02 -4.83
CA TYR A 67 -1.43 12.37 -3.44
C TYR A 67 -0.74 11.33 -2.54
N MET A 68 0.26 11.76 -1.76
CA MET A 68 1.15 10.87 -1.01
C MET A 68 1.44 11.43 0.38
N GLY A 69 1.67 10.51 1.33
CA GLY A 69 2.26 10.80 2.62
C GLY A 69 3.67 10.21 2.74
N GLU A 70 4.52 10.83 3.56
CA GLU A 70 5.82 10.27 3.87
C GLU A 70 5.68 9.08 4.82
N THR A 71 6.41 8.02 4.54
CA THR A 71 6.51 6.85 5.39
C THR A 71 7.96 6.41 5.54
N PRO A 72 8.37 5.94 6.73
CA PRO A 72 9.70 5.36 6.90
C PRO A 72 9.84 4.11 6.03
N VAL A 73 10.98 3.97 5.39
CA VAL A 73 11.37 2.75 4.68
C VAL A 73 12.66 2.21 5.29
N LEU A 74 12.71 0.91 5.45
CA LEU A 74 13.87 0.20 5.98
C LEU A 74 14.29 -0.85 4.96
N SER A 75 15.60 -0.99 4.75
CA SER A 75 16.12 -2.09 3.94
C SER A 75 15.56 -3.42 4.42
N GLY A 76 15.05 -4.23 3.51
CA GLY A 76 14.43 -5.52 3.80
C GLY A 76 12.94 -5.47 4.12
N CYS A 77 12.27 -4.31 4.13
CA CYS A 77 10.83 -4.25 4.34
C CYS A 77 10.02 -4.37 3.05
N TYR A 78 8.84 -5.00 3.17
CA TYR A 78 7.78 -5.04 2.16
C TYR A 78 6.61 -4.22 2.65
N LEU A 79 6.21 -3.20 1.89
CA LEU A 79 5.11 -2.32 2.25
C LEU A 79 3.91 -2.58 1.34
N GLN A 80 2.79 -2.93 1.91
CA GLN A 80 1.52 -2.98 1.20
C GLN A 80 0.84 -1.62 1.35
N VAL A 81 0.46 -1.03 0.23
CA VAL A 81 -0.35 0.19 0.20
C VAL A 81 -1.72 -0.16 -0.34
N ARG A 82 -2.74 0.31 0.36
CA ARG A 82 -4.14 0.07 0.04
C ARG A 82 -4.91 1.38 0.13
N ALA A 83 -5.85 1.57 -0.80
CA ALA A 83 -6.77 2.70 -0.75
C ALA A 83 -8.15 2.29 -1.27
N THR A 84 -9.19 2.88 -0.72
CA THR A 84 -10.57 2.72 -1.17
C THR A 84 -11.02 4.01 -1.83
N VAL A 85 -11.51 3.90 -3.05
CA VAL A 85 -11.78 5.05 -3.91
C VAL A 85 -13.13 4.94 -4.62
N LYS A 86 -13.73 6.08 -4.97
CA LYS A 86 -14.88 6.14 -5.87
C LYS A 86 -14.87 7.40 -6.71
N ALA A 87 -15.35 7.32 -7.95
CA ALA A 87 -15.59 8.48 -8.78
C ALA A 87 -16.93 9.14 -8.39
N VAL A 88 -16.96 10.48 -8.35
CA VAL A 88 -18.18 11.23 -7.99
C VAL A 88 -18.68 12.15 -9.10
N ALA A 89 -17.80 12.67 -9.94
CA ALA A 89 -18.20 13.55 -11.04
C ALA A 89 -17.12 13.65 -12.12
N GLY A 90 -17.51 14.19 -13.28
CA GLY A 90 -16.61 14.45 -14.41
C GLY A 90 -16.18 13.19 -15.17
N PRO A 91 -15.24 13.28 -16.09
CA PRO A 91 -14.69 12.11 -16.77
C PRO A 91 -14.09 11.10 -15.80
N LEU A 92 -14.35 9.82 -16.02
CA LEU A 92 -13.88 8.75 -15.14
C LEU A 92 -12.38 8.50 -15.31
N PRO A 93 -11.56 8.82 -14.30
CA PRO A 93 -10.12 8.58 -14.36
C PRO A 93 -9.78 7.12 -14.05
N ALA A 94 -8.54 6.74 -14.28
CA ALA A 94 -7.97 5.55 -13.70
C ALA A 94 -7.20 5.90 -12.41
N VAL A 95 -7.14 4.95 -11.50
CA VAL A 95 -6.48 5.08 -10.20
C VAL A 95 -5.45 3.97 -10.01
N ARG A 96 -4.37 4.24 -9.29
CA ARG A 96 -3.37 3.25 -8.94
C ARG A 96 -2.65 3.68 -7.67
N ILE A 97 -2.12 2.71 -6.94
CA ILE A 97 -1.15 2.99 -5.89
C ILE A 97 0.13 3.49 -6.55
N SER A 98 0.75 4.47 -5.93
CA SER A 98 2.04 4.97 -6.38
C SER A 98 2.90 5.46 -5.21
N GLY A 99 4.17 5.62 -5.50
CA GLY A 99 5.13 6.09 -4.52
C GLY A 99 6.40 6.62 -5.15
N TRP A 100 7.24 7.11 -4.26
CA TRP A 100 8.58 7.55 -4.56
C TRP A 100 9.47 7.20 -3.37
N ALA A 101 10.70 6.83 -3.61
CA ALA A 101 11.67 6.52 -2.55
C ALA A 101 12.92 7.37 -2.71
N GLY A 102 13.44 7.88 -1.61
CA GLY A 102 14.54 8.82 -1.56
C GLY A 102 15.72 8.38 -0.71
N LYS A 103 16.90 8.71 -1.19
CA LYS A 103 18.17 8.55 -0.48
C LYS A 103 18.49 9.80 0.34
N ALA A 104 19.36 9.66 1.32
CA ALA A 104 19.94 10.80 2.01
C ALA A 104 20.49 11.82 1.00
N GLY A 105 20.10 13.09 1.14
CA GLY A 105 20.45 14.15 0.20
C GLY A 105 19.47 14.39 -0.95
N GLY A 106 18.31 13.70 -0.96
CA GLY A 106 17.18 14.01 -1.86
C GLY A 106 17.22 13.37 -3.24
N SER A 107 18.19 12.47 -3.52
CA SER A 107 18.19 11.74 -4.80
C SER A 107 17.21 10.58 -4.77
N ALA A 108 16.59 10.30 -5.92
CA ALA A 108 15.68 9.15 -6.06
C ALA A 108 16.43 7.82 -5.92
N ALA A 109 15.83 6.87 -5.23
CA ALA A 109 16.23 5.47 -5.29
C ALA A 109 15.75 4.87 -6.62
N THR A 110 16.51 3.93 -7.16
CA THR A 110 16.27 3.30 -8.46
C THR A 110 15.99 1.81 -8.32
N GLY A 111 15.37 1.21 -9.33
CA GLY A 111 15.11 -0.23 -9.34
C GLY A 111 13.96 -0.66 -8.44
N LEU A 112 13.16 0.26 -7.92
CA LEU A 112 12.03 -0.02 -7.07
C LEU A 112 10.73 -0.07 -7.88
N THR A 113 9.85 -1.01 -7.54
CA THR A 113 8.46 -0.97 -7.99
C THR A 113 7.68 -0.03 -7.07
N THR A 114 7.46 1.20 -7.53
CA THR A 114 6.72 2.23 -6.79
C THR A 114 5.35 2.53 -7.37
N VAL A 115 4.92 1.78 -8.37
CA VAL A 115 3.65 1.99 -9.07
C VAL A 115 2.92 0.66 -9.19
N GLY A 116 1.73 0.60 -8.66
CA GLY A 116 0.83 -0.55 -8.76
C GLY A 116 0.08 -0.61 -10.09
N PRO A 117 -0.72 -1.66 -10.30
CA PRO A 117 -1.58 -1.79 -11.47
C PRO A 117 -2.61 -0.65 -11.52
N SER A 118 -2.90 -0.18 -12.73
CA SER A 118 -3.91 0.85 -12.95
C SER A 118 -5.29 0.24 -13.04
N THR A 119 -6.25 0.80 -12.30
CA THR A 119 -7.65 0.41 -12.30
C THR A 119 -8.49 1.53 -12.88
N GLN A 120 -9.19 1.27 -13.99
CA GLN A 120 -10.12 2.22 -14.59
C GLN A 120 -11.41 2.27 -13.78
N LEU A 121 -11.78 3.44 -13.30
CA LEU A 121 -13.11 3.66 -12.71
C LEU A 121 -14.14 3.69 -13.83
N THR A 122 -15.24 2.95 -13.67
CA THR A 122 -16.24 2.75 -14.73
C THR A 122 -17.64 3.27 -14.38
N THR A 123 -17.91 3.48 -13.10
CA THR A 123 -19.22 3.87 -12.60
C THR A 123 -19.06 4.89 -11.47
N TYR A 124 -19.94 5.88 -11.42
CA TYR A 124 -19.99 6.82 -10.29
C TYR A 124 -20.57 6.14 -9.06
N GLY A 125 -19.97 6.41 -7.91
CA GLY A 125 -20.40 5.91 -6.60
C GLY A 125 -19.94 4.47 -6.30
N ASP A 126 -19.46 3.72 -7.29
CA ASP A 126 -18.90 2.40 -7.03
C ASP A 126 -17.62 2.52 -6.21
N VAL A 127 -17.61 1.84 -5.07
CA VAL A 127 -16.46 1.77 -4.16
C VAL A 127 -15.50 0.69 -4.63
N VAL A 128 -14.28 1.08 -4.92
CA VAL A 128 -13.23 0.22 -5.45
C VAL A 128 -12.04 0.24 -4.49
N GLU A 129 -11.59 -0.94 -4.07
CA GLU A 129 -10.31 -1.07 -3.36
C GLU A 129 -9.18 -1.28 -4.38
N ILE A 130 -8.10 -0.53 -4.21
CA ILE A 130 -6.84 -0.70 -4.93
C ILE A 130 -5.72 -1.01 -3.96
N THR A 131 -4.83 -1.91 -4.36
CA THR A 131 -3.70 -2.33 -3.53
C THR A 131 -2.46 -2.57 -4.37
N ALA A 132 -1.30 -2.36 -3.78
CA ALA A 132 -0.03 -2.77 -4.35
C ALA A 132 1.00 -3.03 -3.26
N ILE A 133 1.93 -3.94 -3.53
CA ILE A 133 3.12 -4.13 -2.70
C ILE A 133 4.25 -3.30 -3.31
N ILE A 134 4.79 -2.41 -2.53
CA ILE A 134 5.91 -1.56 -2.92
C ILE A 134 7.20 -2.27 -2.53
N ALA A 135 7.96 -2.66 -3.55
CA ALA A 135 9.14 -3.50 -3.42
C ALA A 135 10.01 -3.40 -4.66
N ILE A 136 11.17 -4.02 -4.64
CA ILE A 136 11.94 -4.28 -5.86
C ILE A 136 11.23 -5.36 -6.68
N ALA A 137 10.94 -5.04 -7.94
CA ALA A 137 10.03 -5.81 -8.79
C ALA A 137 10.44 -7.26 -9.07
N ASP A 138 11.72 -7.53 -9.08
CA ASP A 138 12.30 -8.81 -9.50
C ASP A 138 12.74 -9.70 -8.33
N LYS A 139 12.51 -9.26 -7.09
CA LYS A 139 12.87 -10.04 -5.91
C LYS A 139 11.64 -10.50 -5.16
N THR A 140 11.47 -11.79 -5.15
CA THR A 140 10.54 -12.49 -4.29
C THR A 140 11.33 -13.10 -3.14
N GLY A 141 11.07 -12.64 -1.92
CA GLY A 141 11.63 -13.24 -0.71
C GLY A 141 12.85 -12.52 -0.16
N VAL A 142 14.03 -12.87 -0.52
CA VAL A 142 15.27 -12.43 0.12
C VAL A 142 15.74 -11.08 -0.43
N ASP A 143 16.21 -10.19 0.44
CA ASP A 143 16.91 -8.96 0.04
C ASP A 143 16.05 -7.87 -0.62
N MET A 144 15.01 -7.46 0.04
CA MET A 144 14.41 -6.18 -0.28
C MET A 144 15.41 -5.07 -0.02
N VAL A 145 16.10 -4.71 -1.06
CA VAL A 145 17.01 -3.58 -1.05
C VAL A 145 16.24 -2.38 -1.57
N TRP A 146 15.99 -1.41 -0.71
CA TRP A 146 15.41 -0.13 -1.11
C TRP A 146 16.47 0.80 -1.74
N ASP A 147 17.49 0.25 -2.39
CA ASP A 147 18.58 0.96 -3.07
C ASP A 147 19.17 2.11 -2.19
N GLY A 148 19.28 1.87 -0.87
CA GLY A 148 19.76 2.88 0.08
C GLY A 148 18.75 3.98 0.35
N ALA A 149 17.48 3.81 0.01
CA ALA A 149 16.42 4.73 0.41
C ALA A 149 16.28 4.74 1.94
N SER A 150 16.09 5.90 2.50
CA SER A 150 15.84 6.12 3.93
C SER A 150 14.42 6.57 4.23
N TYR A 151 13.69 7.01 3.23
CA TYR A 151 12.29 7.41 3.34
C TYR A 151 11.56 7.17 2.01
N GLY A 152 10.25 7.07 2.08
CA GLY A 152 9.36 6.94 0.94
C GLY A 152 8.15 7.84 1.04
N HIS A 153 7.61 8.24 -0.08
CA HIS A 153 6.29 8.83 -0.19
C HIS A 153 5.39 7.85 -0.88
N LEU A 154 4.35 7.42 -0.20
CA LEU A 154 3.41 6.42 -0.67
C LEU A 154 2.00 6.98 -0.69
N GLY A 155 1.22 6.58 -1.68
CA GLY A 155 -0.14 7.04 -1.84
C GLY A 155 -0.78 6.59 -3.13
N ILE A 156 -1.46 7.51 -3.80
CA ILE A 156 -2.31 7.23 -4.94
C ILE A 156 -2.01 8.19 -6.11
N ASP A 157 -2.10 7.67 -7.33
CA ASP A 157 -2.17 8.46 -8.56
C ASP A 157 -3.56 8.35 -9.17
N LEU A 158 -4.09 9.50 -9.60
CA LEU A 158 -5.17 9.57 -10.57
C LEU A 158 -4.56 9.80 -11.94
N THR A 159 -4.88 8.93 -12.89
CA THR A 159 -4.35 8.96 -14.27
C THR A 159 -5.48 8.96 -15.29
N GLY A 160 -5.15 9.03 -16.57
CA GLY A 160 -6.15 8.99 -17.64
C GLY A 160 -6.90 10.31 -17.81
N ALA A 161 -8.22 10.25 -17.95
CA ALA A 161 -9.07 11.40 -18.28
C ALA A 161 -8.97 12.51 -17.25
N SER A 162 -8.88 13.75 -17.72
CA SER A 162 -8.82 14.95 -16.87
C SER A 162 -10.20 15.53 -16.58
N GLY A 163 -10.35 16.24 -15.46
CA GLY A 163 -11.60 16.83 -15.02
C GLY A 163 -12.45 15.90 -14.12
N GLY A 164 -11.99 14.69 -13.87
CA GLY A 164 -12.67 13.75 -12.98
C GLY A 164 -12.46 14.07 -11.51
N LEU A 165 -13.49 13.90 -10.72
CA LEU A 165 -13.50 14.09 -9.26
C LEU A 165 -13.61 12.73 -8.59
N VAL A 166 -12.66 12.42 -7.72
CA VAL A 166 -12.54 11.13 -7.02
C VAL A 166 -12.52 11.38 -5.52
N ARG A 167 -13.24 10.56 -4.77
CA ARG A 167 -13.13 10.50 -3.30
C ARG A 167 -12.32 9.29 -2.91
N ILE A 168 -11.49 9.49 -1.90
CA ILE A 168 -10.57 8.50 -1.35
C ILE A 168 -10.86 8.43 0.14
N ASP A 169 -11.14 7.23 0.65
CA ASP A 169 -11.39 7.03 2.09
C ASP A 169 -10.07 7.22 2.84
N ASP A 170 -9.39 6.13 3.13
CA ASP A 170 -8.06 6.17 3.73
C ASP A 170 -7.02 5.57 2.77
N ILE A 171 -5.79 6.08 2.86
CA ILE A 171 -4.62 5.45 2.27
C ILE A 171 -3.88 4.77 3.42
N VAL A 172 -3.80 3.46 3.39
CA VAL A 172 -3.20 2.65 4.44
C VAL A 172 -1.90 2.05 3.95
N VAL A 173 -0.84 2.21 4.72
CA VAL A 173 0.45 1.57 4.49
C VAL A 173 0.71 0.59 5.62
N GLU A 174 0.96 -0.66 5.27
CA GLU A 174 1.20 -1.75 6.22
C GLU A 174 2.54 -2.41 5.93
N ASP A 175 3.29 -2.69 6.98
CA ASP A 175 4.49 -3.52 6.86
C ASP A 175 4.07 -4.99 6.79
N VAL A 176 4.25 -5.59 5.61
CA VAL A 176 3.92 -7.00 5.35
C VAL A 176 5.17 -7.87 5.24
N THR A 177 6.29 -7.39 5.72
CA THR A 177 7.59 -8.07 5.65
C THR A 177 7.54 -9.47 6.27
N SER A 178 6.80 -9.64 7.36
CA SER A 178 6.67 -10.94 8.02
C SER A 178 6.05 -12.01 7.12
N TYR A 179 5.16 -11.63 6.22
CA TYR A 179 4.58 -12.55 5.24
C TYR A 179 5.64 -13.10 4.28
N PHE A 180 6.54 -12.23 3.82
CA PHE A 180 7.62 -12.62 2.89
C PHE A 180 8.82 -13.24 3.60
N ALA A 181 9.04 -12.90 4.87
CA ALA A 181 10.14 -13.45 5.66
C ALA A 181 10.06 -14.97 5.81
N ARG A 182 8.89 -15.56 5.78
CA ARG A 182 8.70 -17.01 5.84
C ARG A 182 9.29 -17.71 4.63
N ASP A 183 9.09 -17.18 3.45
CA ASP A 183 9.71 -17.70 2.22
C ASP A 183 11.24 -17.66 2.29
N MET A 184 11.79 -16.60 2.90
CA MET A 184 13.24 -16.47 3.12
C MET A 184 13.79 -17.55 4.04
N MET A 185 13.04 -17.95 5.06
CA MET A 185 13.43 -19.00 6.00
C MET A 185 13.17 -20.40 5.47
N SER A 186 12.71 -20.54 4.23
CA SER A 186 12.28 -21.81 3.64
C SER A 186 11.21 -22.51 4.51
N VAL A 187 10.25 -21.77 4.99
CA VAL A 187 9.16 -22.24 5.85
C VAL A 187 7.82 -22.01 5.17
N VAL A 188 6.92 -22.97 5.30
CA VAL A 188 5.51 -22.88 4.91
C VAL A 188 4.68 -23.04 6.17
N ASP A 189 3.87 -22.04 6.51
CA ASP A 189 3.00 -22.08 7.69
C ASP A 189 1.62 -22.62 7.30
N VAL A 190 1.13 -23.63 7.99
CA VAL A 190 -0.19 -24.23 7.74
C VAL A 190 -1.33 -23.20 7.88
N ARG A 191 -1.14 -22.16 8.68
CA ARG A 191 -2.13 -21.11 8.86
C ARG A 191 -2.32 -20.25 7.60
N ASP A 192 -1.28 -20.11 6.79
CA ASP A 192 -1.37 -19.40 5.51
C ASP A 192 -2.28 -20.13 4.50
N TYR A 193 -2.57 -21.41 4.76
CA TYR A 193 -3.47 -22.24 3.96
C TYR A 193 -4.83 -22.48 4.63
N GLY A 194 -5.10 -21.75 5.71
CA GLY A 194 -6.42 -21.72 6.35
C GLY A 194 -6.57 -22.58 7.60
N ALA A 195 -5.47 -23.19 8.09
CA ALA A 195 -5.52 -23.92 9.35
C ALA A 195 -5.85 -22.97 10.52
N LYS A 196 -6.81 -23.34 11.34
CA LYS A 196 -7.26 -22.55 12.48
C LYS A 196 -6.59 -22.95 13.78
N GLY A 197 -6.37 -24.25 13.99
CA GLY A 197 -5.77 -24.76 15.22
C GLY A 197 -6.61 -24.46 16.47
N ASP A 198 -7.93 -24.48 16.32
CA ASP A 198 -8.90 -24.14 17.38
C ASP A 198 -9.43 -25.38 18.11
N GLY A 199 -8.94 -26.58 17.76
CA GLY A 199 -9.33 -27.87 18.35
C GLY A 199 -10.72 -28.36 17.92
N THR A 200 -11.39 -27.68 16.99
CA THR A 200 -12.73 -28.02 16.52
C THR A 200 -12.87 -28.05 15.01
N THR A 201 -12.13 -27.22 14.32
CA THR A 201 -12.11 -27.17 12.85
C THR A 201 -11.28 -28.34 12.31
N ASP A 202 -11.76 -29.01 11.28
CA ASP A 202 -10.95 -29.96 10.53
C ASP A 202 -9.96 -29.22 9.63
N ASP A 203 -8.70 -29.18 10.01
CA ASP A 203 -7.64 -28.47 9.32
C ASP A 203 -6.92 -29.33 8.25
N THR A 204 -7.38 -30.56 7.99
CA THR A 204 -6.76 -31.50 7.05
C THR A 204 -6.47 -30.89 5.69
N ALA A 205 -7.43 -30.19 5.11
CA ALA A 205 -7.27 -29.57 3.78
C ALA A 205 -6.18 -28.47 3.77
N ALA A 206 -6.03 -27.75 4.89
CA ALA A 206 -4.98 -26.74 5.04
C ALA A 206 -3.58 -27.37 5.13
N PHE A 207 -3.46 -28.49 5.85
CA PHE A 207 -2.22 -29.25 5.92
C PHE A 207 -1.83 -29.84 4.57
N GLU A 208 -2.77 -30.44 3.85
CA GLU A 208 -2.53 -30.96 2.51
C GLU A 208 -2.08 -29.87 1.53
N ALA A 209 -2.72 -28.71 1.57
CA ALA A 209 -2.34 -27.57 0.74
C ALA A 209 -0.94 -27.04 1.10
N ALA A 210 -0.62 -26.93 2.39
CA ALA A 210 0.70 -26.52 2.85
C ALA A 210 1.79 -27.52 2.42
N ASP A 211 1.52 -28.84 2.53
CA ASP A 211 2.45 -29.89 2.10
C ASP A 211 2.71 -29.84 0.59
N ALA A 212 1.66 -29.70 -0.19
CA ALA A 212 1.77 -29.57 -1.65
C ALA A 212 2.63 -28.36 -2.07
N MET A 213 2.57 -27.27 -1.30
CA MET A 213 3.33 -26.05 -1.56
C MET A 213 4.73 -26.06 -0.91
N ALA A 214 4.99 -26.96 0.01
CA ALA A 214 6.26 -26.99 0.74
C ALA A 214 7.46 -27.24 -0.20
N ASN A 215 7.33 -28.11 -1.17
CA ASN A 215 8.37 -28.38 -2.18
C ASN A 215 9.78 -28.52 -1.56
N GLY A 216 9.88 -29.30 -0.46
CA GLY A 216 11.11 -29.52 0.28
C GLY A 216 11.44 -28.46 1.34
N ARG A 217 10.59 -27.47 1.53
CA ARG A 217 10.69 -26.51 2.64
C ARG A 217 10.14 -27.10 3.94
N THR A 218 10.47 -26.49 5.05
CA THR A 218 9.94 -26.87 6.35
C THR A 218 8.49 -26.44 6.49
N ILE A 219 7.60 -27.34 6.89
CA ILE A 219 6.24 -26.97 7.28
C ILE A 219 6.25 -26.54 8.74
N LEU A 220 5.83 -25.33 8.99
CA LEU A 220 5.63 -24.81 10.33
C LEU A 220 4.21 -25.08 10.77
N VAL A 221 4.07 -25.76 11.89
CA VAL A 221 2.82 -25.90 12.62
C VAL A 221 2.96 -25.04 13.86
N SER A 222 2.36 -23.87 13.83
CA SER A 222 2.39 -22.93 14.95
C SER A 222 1.52 -23.43 16.10
N GLU A 223 1.63 -22.79 17.27
CA GLU A 223 0.86 -23.16 18.45
C GLU A 223 -0.65 -23.24 18.15
N GLY A 224 -1.29 -24.33 18.57
CA GLY A 224 -2.72 -24.60 18.35
C GLY A 224 -3.08 -26.06 18.61
N SER A 225 -4.37 -26.36 18.51
CA SER A 225 -4.93 -27.69 18.49
C SER A 225 -5.51 -27.93 17.09
N PHE A 226 -4.88 -28.75 16.27
CA PHE A 226 -5.25 -29.01 14.89
C PHE A 226 -5.94 -30.37 14.75
#